data_1f46cb0e8e68d7a79c1422495538726f
#
_entry.id   1f46cb0e8e68d7a79c1422495538726f
#
_cell.length_a   1.000
_cell.length_b   1.000
_cell.length_c   1.000
_cell.angle_alpha   90.00
_cell.angle_beta   90.00
_cell.angle_gamma   90.00
#
_symmetry.space_group_name_H-M   'P 1'
#
loop_
_entity.id
_entity.type
_entity.pdbx_description
1 polymer ?
#
loop_
_entity_poly.entity_id
_entity_poly.type
_entity_poly.pdbx_seq_one_letter_code
_entity_poly.pdbx_strand_id
1 'polypeptide(L)'
;MQSKWWSLFALILACQATPVLAQGGFVLFGGERDANYNLSYSMINNRSKVRFNMLDLMFRPQNVAIAELQLTYPHPYDNSFDLNNIQVLNDLTKQAFEVEKIEQDQLDSQARVMTIILKQPIPAETPLRIRMQNFTNPRAGGTYKILARYLGTEPNPLYRFAGSWFISFN
;
A
#
# COMPACT_ATOMS: atom_id res chain seq x y z
N MET A 1 39.02 -51.48 -44.55
CA MET A 1 37.83 -51.55 -43.65
C MET A 1 37.75 -50.23 -42.90
N GLN A 2 36.80 -49.37 -43.31
CA GLN A 2 36.63 -48.04 -42.76
C GLN A 2 35.41 -48.06 -41.82
N SER A 3 35.60 -47.76 -40.55
CA SER A 3 34.52 -47.54 -39.60
C SER A 3 34.26 -46.08 -39.45
N LYS A 4 33.08 -45.63 -39.89
CA LYS A 4 32.58 -44.24 -39.74
C LYS A 4 32.06 -44.04 -38.35
N TRP A 5 32.63 -43.10 -37.60
CA TRP A 5 32.10 -42.61 -36.33
C TRP A 5 31.15 -41.46 -36.62
N TRP A 6 29.90 -41.65 -36.27
CA TRP A 6 28.90 -40.58 -36.29
C TRP A 6 28.85 -39.93 -34.91
N SER A 7 29.31 -38.70 -34.86
CA SER A 7 29.18 -37.86 -33.67
C SER A 7 27.79 -37.24 -33.63
N LEU A 8 26.96 -37.68 -32.69
CA LEU A 8 25.70 -37.02 -32.36
C LEU A 8 26.01 -35.78 -31.50
N PHE A 9 25.87 -34.59 -32.09
CA PHE A 9 25.82 -33.34 -31.35
C PHE A 9 24.39 -33.16 -30.82
N ALA A 10 24.19 -33.42 -29.51
CA ALA A 10 22.96 -33.05 -28.83
C ALA A 10 23.00 -31.54 -28.50
N LEU A 11 22.19 -30.77 -29.22
CA LEU A 11 22.00 -29.36 -28.99
C LEU A 11 21.05 -29.22 -27.79
N ILE A 12 21.62 -28.93 -26.59
CA ILE A 12 20.84 -28.61 -25.41
C ILE A 12 20.44 -27.15 -25.53
N LEU A 13 19.18 -26.89 -25.92
CA LEU A 13 18.57 -25.59 -25.91
C LEU A 13 18.21 -25.25 -24.44
N ALA A 14 19.11 -24.56 -23.74
CA ALA A 14 18.84 -24.04 -22.43
C ALA A 14 17.83 -22.88 -22.54
N CYS A 15 16.58 -23.19 -22.25
CA CYS A 15 15.52 -22.18 -22.11
C CYS A 15 15.82 -21.35 -20.86
N GLN A 16 16.49 -20.23 -21.01
CA GLN A 16 16.70 -19.26 -19.93
C GLN A 16 15.39 -18.55 -19.67
N ALA A 17 14.63 -19.05 -18.69
CA ALA A 17 13.51 -18.30 -18.13
C ALA A 17 14.08 -17.09 -17.39
N THR A 18 14.09 -15.93 -18.03
CA THR A 18 14.33 -14.67 -17.35
C THR A 18 13.24 -14.44 -16.32
N PRO A 19 13.57 -14.24 -15.03
CA PRO A 19 12.55 -13.85 -14.07
C PRO A 19 11.97 -12.52 -14.50
N VAL A 20 10.69 -12.51 -14.85
CA VAL A 20 9.92 -11.26 -15.00
C VAL A 20 9.83 -10.66 -13.62
N LEU A 21 10.74 -9.73 -13.32
CA LEU A 21 10.61 -8.87 -12.17
C LEU A 21 9.32 -8.07 -12.37
N ALA A 22 8.30 -8.40 -11.61
CA ALA A 22 7.10 -7.60 -11.53
C ALA A 22 7.53 -6.19 -11.07
N GLN A 23 7.59 -5.27 -12.03
CA GLN A 23 7.86 -3.87 -11.73
C GLN A 23 6.74 -3.37 -10.84
N GLY A 24 7.07 -3.14 -9.56
CA GLY A 24 6.15 -2.63 -8.58
C GLY A 24 5.65 -1.25 -8.98
N GLY A 25 4.37 -1.12 -9.19
CA GLY A 25 3.67 0.04 -8.74
C GLY A 25 3.29 1.16 -9.65
N PHE A 26 3.59 1.19 -10.93
CA PHE A 26 2.96 2.16 -11.82
C PHE A 26 1.77 1.50 -12.53
N VAL A 27 0.57 1.77 -12.05
CA VAL A 27 -0.67 1.34 -12.72
C VAL A 27 -1.18 2.49 -13.57
N LEU A 28 -1.00 2.40 -14.88
CA LEU A 28 -1.51 3.42 -15.80
C LEU A 28 -3.04 3.40 -15.91
N PHE A 29 -3.66 2.24 -15.75
CA PHE A 29 -5.11 2.04 -15.81
C PHE A 29 -5.48 0.83 -14.96
N GLY A 30 -6.46 0.98 -14.05
CA GLY A 30 -7.07 -0.13 -13.34
C GLY A 30 -7.15 0.07 -11.83
N GLY A 31 -8.33 -0.25 -11.31
CA GLY A 31 -8.59 -0.49 -9.90
C GLY A 31 -8.28 -1.94 -9.52
N GLU A 32 -8.68 -2.35 -8.33
CA GLU A 32 -8.77 -3.76 -8.00
C GLU A 32 -9.77 -4.46 -8.92
N ARG A 33 -9.55 -5.74 -9.21
CA ARG A 33 -10.50 -6.53 -10.03
C ARG A 33 -11.90 -6.55 -9.42
N ASP A 34 -11.98 -6.62 -8.10
CA ASP A 34 -13.23 -6.44 -7.37
C ASP A 34 -13.33 -4.98 -6.90
N ALA A 35 -14.31 -4.25 -7.44
CA ALA A 35 -14.58 -2.85 -7.10
C ALA A 35 -14.83 -2.64 -5.59
N ASN A 36 -15.21 -3.71 -4.86
CA ASN A 36 -15.36 -3.65 -3.42
C ASN A 36 -14.04 -3.39 -2.68
N TYR A 37 -12.89 -3.62 -3.29
CA TYR A 37 -11.59 -3.31 -2.72
C TYR A 37 -11.00 -1.96 -3.17
N ASN A 38 -11.71 -1.19 -3.99
CA ASN A 38 -11.33 0.18 -4.29
C ASN A 38 -11.78 1.09 -3.14
N LEU A 39 -10.82 1.71 -2.47
CA LEU A 39 -11.07 2.62 -1.36
C LEU A 39 -11.09 4.06 -1.85
N SER A 40 -11.92 4.89 -1.23
CA SER A 40 -12.02 6.31 -1.55
C SER A 40 -10.97 7.13 -0.81
N TYR A 41 -10.54 8.23 -1.43
CA TYR A 41 -9.66 9.21 -0.79
C TYR A 41 -10.10 10.63 -1.15
N SER A 42 -9.64 11.61 -0.37
CA SER A 42 -9.70 13.02 -0.74
C SER A 42 -8.38 13.71 -0.47
N MET A 43 -8.04 14.71 -1.27
CA MET A 43 -6.79 15.44 -1.18
C MET A 43 -7.04 16.91 -1.53
N ILE A 44 -6.38 17.83 -0.82
CA ILE A 44 -6.57 19.28 -1.08
C ILE A 44 -5.99 19.65 -2.44
N ASN A 45 -4.80 19.14 -2.79
CA ASN A 45 -4.12 19.48 -4.02
C ASN A 45 -3.46 18.24 -4.63
N ASN A 46 -3.77 17.94 -5.88
CA ASN A 46 -3.25 16.79 -6.60
C ASN A 46 -2.06 17.11 -7.53
N ARG A 47 -1.52 18.33 -7.50
CA ARG A 47 -0.35 18.67 -8.32
C ARG A 47 0.91 18.08 -7.70
N SER A 48 1.82 17.60 -8.55
CA SER A 48 3.14 17.11 -8.14
C SER A 48 3.93 18.19 -7.39
N LYS A 49 4.82 17.78 -6.50
CA LYS A 49 5.74 18.64 -5.73
C LYS A 49 5.07 19.64 -4.76
N VAL A 50 3.75 19.63 -4.61
CA VAL A 50 3.08 20.48 -3.63
C VAL A 50 3.49 20.07 -2.22
N ARG A 51 3.88 21.05 -1.42
CA ARG A 51 4.24 20.87 0.00
C ARG A 51 3.06 21.20 0.90
N PHE A 52 3.08 20.67 2.13
CA PHE A 52 2.07 20.92 3.17
C PHE A 52 0.66 20.57 2.71
N ASN A 53 0.54 19.46 2.00
CA ASN A 53 -0.75 18.95 1.56
C ASN A 53 -1.46 18.17 2.68
N MET A 54 -2.73 17.86 2.45
CA MET A 54 -3.53 16.97 3.30
C MET A 54 -4.15 15.88 2.44
N LEU A 55 -4.04 14.64 2.91
CA LEU A 55 -4.60 13.45 2.30
C LEU A 55 -5.46 12.73 3.33
N ASP A 56 -6.72 12.51 3.00
CA ASP A 56 -7.64 11.70 3.78
C ASP A 56 -7.86 10.37 3.04
N LEU A 57 -7.54 9.27 3.68
CA LEU A 57 -7.73 7.91 3.20
C LEU A 57 -8.92 7.28 3.94
N MET A 58 -10.04 7.07 3.23
CA MET A 58 -11.23 6.46 3.80
C MET A 58 -11.06 4.95 3.87
N PHE A 59 -11.31 4.37 5.04
CA PHE A 59 -11.18 2.95 5.30
C PHE A 59 -12.55 2.39 5.67
N ARG A 60 -12.98 1.36 4.95
CA ARG A 60 -14.32 0.79 5.15
C ARG A 60 -14.45 0.10 6.52
N PRO A 61 -15.67 0.05 7.09
CA PRO A 61 -15.94 -0.73 8.27
C PRO A 61 -15.51 -2.19 8.11
N GLN A 62 -14.96 -2.77 9.16
CA GLN A 62 -14.57 -4.17 9.20
C GLN A 62 -15.41 -4.90 10.25
N ASN A 63 -15.66 -6.18 10.03
CA ASN A 63 -16.49 -7.00 10.92
C ASN A 63 -15.79 -7.46 12.21
N VAL A 64 -14.57 -7.01 12.44
CA VAL A 64 -13.79 -7.26 13.66
C VAL A 64 -13.21 -5.96 14.18
N ALA A 65 -12.92 -5.90 15.48
CA ALA A 65 -12.21 -4.78 16.06
C ALA A 65 -10.78 -4.71 15.52
N ILE A 66 -10.28 -3.51 15.27
CA ILE A 66 -8.98 -3.26 14.65
C ILE A 66 -7.98 -2.81 15.71
N ALA A 67 -6.88 -3.56 15.85
CA ALA A 67 -5.76 -3.21 16.71
C ALA A 67 -4.68 -2.40 15.97
N GLU A 68 -4.45 -2.72 14.68
CA GLU A 68 -3.42 -2.07 13.86
C GLU A 68 -3.90 -1.84 12.44
N LEU A 69 -3.43 -0.75 11.84
CA LEU A 69 -3.61 -0.44 10.43
C LEU A 69 -2.24 -0.48 9.74
N GLN A 70 -2.19 -1.05 8.56
CA GLN A 70 -0.96 -1.15 7.78
C GLN A 70 -1.18 -0.63 6.36
N LEU A 71 -0.32 0.28 5.93
CA LEU A 71 -0.30 0.86 4.59
C LEU A 71 0.99 0.47 3.88
N THR A 72 0.87 -0.19 2.73
CA THR A 72 2.02 -0.48 1.87
C THR A 72 1.96 0.42 0.64
N TYR A 73 3.03 1.14 0.36
CA TYR A 73 3.11 2.10 -0.74
C TYR A 73 4.44 1.99 -1.49
N PRO A 74 4.48 2.34 -2.80
CA PRO A 74 5.67 2.15 -3.62
C PRO A 74 6.80 3.12 -3.24
N HIS A 75 8.04 2.67 -3.39
CA HIS A 75 9.23 3.47 -3.09
C HIS A 75 9.33 4.80 -3.87
N PRO A 76 8.89 4.91 -5.15
CA PRO A 76 8.87 6.18 -5.87
C PRO A 76 7.89 7.21 -5.29
N TYR A 77 7.02 6.80 -4.38
CA TYR A 77 6.34 7.69 -3.46
C TYR A 77 7.39 8.19 -2.46
N ASP A 78 8.34 8.97 -2.97
CA ASP A 78 9.60 9.37 -2.33
C ASP A 78 9.42 10.40 -1.22
N ASN A 79 8.19 10.59 -0.77
CA ASN A 79 7.91 11.62 0.18
C ASN A 79 7.81 11.09 1.58
N SER A 80 8.42 11.81 2.45
CA SER A 80 8.28 11.61 3.88
C SER A 80 6.89 12.07 4.30
N PHE A 81 6.07 11.13 4.74
CA PHE A 81 4.93 11.48 5.56
C PHE A 81 5.46 12.01 6.90
N ASP A 82 4.87 13.10 7.36
CA ASP A 82 5.12 13.58 8.72
C ASP A 82 4.35 12.69 9.69
N LEU A 83 5.04 11.72 10.28
CA LEU A 83 4.43 10.71 11.16
C LEU A 83 3.75 11.35 12.39
N ASN A 84 4.19 12.53 12.82
CA ASN A 84 3.58 13.27 13.93
C ASN A 84 2.25 13.93 13.54
N ASN A 85 1.97 14.02 12.25
CA ASN A 85 0.77 14.64 11.70
C ASN A 85 -0.15 13.63 11.00
N ILE A 86 -0.14 12.38 11.47
CA ILE A 86 -1.08 11.34 11.06
C ILE A 86 -2.10 11.13 12.17
N GLN A 87 -3.37 11.13 11.80
CA GLN A 87 -4.49 10.91 12.69
C GLN A 87 -5.39 9.80 12.17
N VAL A 88 -5.91 8.99 13.07
CA VAL A 88 -6.97 8.02 12.77
C VAL A 88 -8.27 8.56 13.35
N LEU A 89 -9.26 8.78 12.50
CA LEU A 89 -10.53 9.40 12.88
C LEU A 89 -11.68 8.44 12.59
N ASN A 90 -12.72 8.50 13.42
CA ASN A 90 -14.03 7.99 13.00
C ASN A 90 -14.57 8.88 11.87
N ASP A 91 -14.90 8.28 10.71
CA ASP A 91 -15.28 9.07 9.54
C ASP A 91 -16.63 9.76 9.70
N LEU A 92 -17.52 9.27 10.54
CA LEU A 92 -18.83 9.87 10.81
C LEU A 92 -18.73 10.96 11.88
N THR A 93 -18.18 10.64 13.06
CA THR A 93 -18.17 11.55 14.21
C THR A 93 -17.01 12.52 14.20
N LYS A 94 -15.98 12.27 13.39
CA LYS A 94 -14.70 13.00 13.33
C LYS A 94 -13.88 12.93 14.63
N GLN A 95 -14.27 12.09 15.57
CA GLN A 95 -13.52 11.84 16.79
C GLN A 95 -12.21 11.12 16.47
N ALA A 96 -11.12 11.57 17.05
CA ALA A 96 -9.81 10.92 16.90
C ALA A 96 -9.69 9.69 17.81
N PHE A 97 -9.11 8.63 17.28
CA PHE A 97 -8.63 7.49 18.04
C PHE A 97 -7.19 7.72 18.48
N GLU A 98 -6.87 7.29 19.70
CA GLU A 98 -5.51 7.40 20.22
C GLU A 98 -4.58 6.41 19.51
N VAL A 99 -3.53 6.94 18.90
CA VAL A 99 -2.46 6.16 18.29
C VAL A 99 -1.36 5.98 19.33
N GLU A 100 -0.93 4.76 19.56
CA GLU A 100 0.19 4.45 20.44
C GLU A 100 1.52 4.73 19.74
N LYS A 101 1.65 4.25 18.50
CA LYS A 101 2.89 4.34 17.72
C LYS A 101 2.62 4.30 16.23
N ILE A 102 3.45 5.00 15.48
CA ILE A 102 3.52 4.86 14.02
C ILE A 102 4.93 4.45 13.66
N GLU A 103 5.07 3.33 12.98
CA GLU A 103 6.32 2.80 12.48
C GLU A 103 6.35 2.85 10.96
N GLN A 104 7.53 3.04 10.40
CA GLN A 104 7.74 3.07 8.96
C GLN A 104 8.99 2.26 8.63
N ASP A 105 8.79 1.18 7.87
CA ASP A 105 9.84 0.27 7.47
C ASP A 105 9.95 0.16 5.95
N GLN A 106 11.12 -0.23 5.50
CA GLN A 106 11.34 -0.62 4.12
C GLN A 106 10.99 -2.11 3.96
N LEU A 107 9.97 -2.42 3.17
CA LEU A 107 9.57 -3.81 2.91
C LEU A 107 10.55 -4.49 1.97
N ASP A 108 10.93 -3.80 0.89
CA ASP A 108 11.91 -4.22 -0.12
C ASP A 108 12.47 -2.99 -0.85
N SER A 109 13.22 -3.21 -1.93
CA SER A 109 13.76 -2.11 -2.75
C SER A 109 12.69 -1.26 -3.45
N GLN A 110 11.46 -1.71 -3.50
CA GLN A 110 10.38 -1.09 -4.27
C GLN A 110 9.19 -0.62 -3.42
N ALA A 111 9.07 -1.07 -2.18
CA ALA A 111 7.93 -0.77 -1.33
C ALA A 111 8.32 -0.44 0.12
N ARG A 112 7.53 0.43 0.72
CA ARG A 112 7.58 0.78 2.15
C ARG A 112 6.28 0.40 2.82
N VAL A 113 6.37 0.15 4.11
CA VAL A 113 5.23 -0.17 4.98
C VAL A 113 5.17 0.86 6.10
N MET A 114 3.98 1.38 6.33
CA MET A 114 3.65 2.18 7.50
C MET A 114 2.68 1.37 8.36
N THR A 115 3.01 1.16 9.62
CA THR A 115 2.16 0.49 10.60
C THR A 115 1.71 1.49 11.64
N ILE A 116 0.40 1.61 11.84
CA ILE A 116 -0.24 2.48 12.83
C ILE A 116 -0.81 1.58 13.92
N ILE A 117 -0.20 1.61 15.10
CA ILE A 117 -0.59 0.82 16.27
C ILE A 117 -1.54 1.68 17.11
N LEU A 118 -2.70 1.16 17.41
CA LEU A 118 -3.73 1.86 18.18
C LEU A 118 -3.58 1.57 19.67
N LYS A 119 -3.73 2.58 20.51
CA LYS A 119 -3.66 2.43 21.97
C LYS A 119 -4.81 1.55 22.50
N GLN A 120 -5.96 1.65 21.87
CA GLN A 120 -7.11 0.79 22.11
C GLN A 120 -7.69 0.33 20.77
N PRO A 121 -8.15 -0.92 20.66
CA PRO A 121 -8.75 -1.39 19.43
C PRO A 121 -9.99 -0.57 19.05
N ILE A 122 -10.09 -0.25 17.77
CA ILE A 122 -11.28 0.41 17.24
C ILE A 122 -12.40 -0.63 17.11
N PRO A 123 -13.61 -0.33 17.57
CA PRO A 123 -14.73 -1.29 17.49
C PRO A 123 -15.03 -1.70 16.04
N ALA A 124 -15.52 -2.93 15.87
CA ALA A 124 -16.04 -3.41 14.59
C ALA A 124 -17.08 -2.46 14.01
N GLU A 125 -17.31 -2.53 12.71
CA GLU A 125 -18.30 -1.74 11.96
C GLU A 125 -18.08 -0.22 12.02
N THR A 126 -16.87 0.24 12.45
CA THR A 126 -16.54 1.65 12.52
C THR A 126 -15.90 2.11 11.21
N PRO A 127 -16.50 3.08 10.47
CA PRO A 127 -15.84 3.67 9.31
C PRO A 127 -14.71 4.59 9.76
N LEU A 128 -13.53 4.42 9.14
CA LEU A 128 -12.34 5.14 9.52
C LEU A 128 -11.86 6.10 8.43
N ARG A 129 -11.13 7.11 8.89
CA ARG A 129 -10.36 8.00 8.05
C ARG A 129 -8.95 8.11 8.61
N ILE A 130 -7.96 7.80 7.78
CA ILE A 130 -6.56 8.07 8.09
C ILE A 130 -6.24 9.41 7.45
N ARG A 131 -6.02 10.42 8.27
CA ARG A 131 -5.65 11.78 7.85
C ARG A 131 -4.17 11.98 7.95
N MET A 132 -3.54 12.33 6.85
CA MET A 132 -2.13 12.66 6.73
C MET A 132 -2.00 14.14 6.40
N GLN A 133 -1.32 14.89 7.26
CA GLN A 133 -1.10 16.33 7.07
C GLN A 133 0.40 16.61 6.84
N ASN A 134 0.69 17.78 6.32
CA ASN A 134 2.06 18.27 6.10
C ASN A 134 2.92 17.36 5.20
N PHE A 135 2.31 16.55 4.34
CA PHE A 135 3.12 15.77 3.41
C PHE A 135 3.40 16.54 2.11
N THR A 136 4.41 16.10 1.40
CA THR A 136 4.78 16.63 0.08
C THR A 136 4.32 15.66 -1.00
N ASN A 137 3.64 16.14 -2.04
CA ASN A 137 3.22 15.29 -3.16
C ASN A 137 4.45 14.75 -3.92
N PRO A 138 4.35 13.55 -4.53
CA PRO A 138 5.43 12.97 -5.33
C PRO A 138 5.96 13.94 -6.38
N ARG A 139 7.24 13.79 -6.71
CA ARG A 139 7.89 14.60 -7.76
C ARG A 139 7.36 14.27 -9.14
N ALA A 140 7.08 12.99 -9.39
CA ALA A 140 6.51 12.53 -10.63
C ALA A 140 4.97 12.48 -10.53
N GLY A 141 4.29 12.99 -11.54
CA GLY A 141 2.87 12.77 -11.73
C GLY A 141 2.58 11.30 -12.02
N GLY A 142 1.35 10.87 -11.79
CA GLY A 142 0.92 9.50 -12.04
C GLY A 142 -0.03 8.97 -10.96
N THR A 143 -0.42 7.71 -11.09
CA THR A 143 -1.29 7.05 -10.13
C THR A 143 -0.48 6.08 -9.27
N TYR A 144 -0.57 6.26 -7.96
CA TYR A 144 0.13 5.47 -6.96
C TYR A 144 -0.87 4.58 -6.23
N LYS A 145 -0.60 3.27 -6.22
CA LYS A 145 -1.39 2.31 -5.46
C LYS A 145 -0.87 2.21 -4.04
N ILE A 146 -1.74 2.41 -3.06
CA ILE A 146 -1.47 2.18 -1.64
C ILE A 146 -2.36 1.02 -1.19
N LEU A 147 -1.76 -0.05 -0.66
CA LEU A 147 -2.47 -1.19 -0.11
C LEU A 147 -2.85 -0.93 1.33
N ALA A 148 -4.08 -1.27 1.69
CA ALA A 148 -4.59 -1.21 3.04
C ALA A 148 -4.72 -2.60 3.64
N ARG A 149 -4.16 -2.80 4.83
CA ARG A 149 -4.34 -3.99 5.65
C ARG A 149 -4.68 -3.60 7.07
N TYR A 150 -5.23 -4.53 7.82
CA TYR A 150 -5.48 -4.36 9.24
C TYR A 150 -5.22 -5.65 10.01
N LEU A 151 -4.89 -5.50 11.29
CA LEU A 151 -4.77 -6.58 12.25
C LEU A 151 -5.97 -6.51 13.20
N GLY A 152 -6.68 -7.62 13.37
CA GLY A 152 -7.80 -7.71 14.30
C GLY A 152 -7.34 -8.03 15.73
N THR A 153 -8.30 -8.26 16.62
CA THR A 153 -8.08 -8.60 18.04
C THR A 153 -8.37 -10.05 18.38
N GLU A 154 -8.65 -10.88 17.38
CA GLU A 154 -8.86 -12.32 17.54
C GLU A 154 -7.58 -13.06 17.99
N PRO A 155 -7.70 -14.25 18.61
CA PRO A 155 -6.53 -15.08 18.91
C PRO A 155 -5.74 -15.42 17.65
N ASN A 156 -4.41 -15.21 17.69
CA ASN A 156 -3.50 -15.41 16.55
C ASN A 156 -3.90 -14.57 15.30
N PRO A 157 -3.97 -13.25 15.41
CA PRO A 157 -4.45 -12.42 14.34
C PRO A 157 -3.45 -12.41 13.18
N LEU A 158 -3.96 -12.32 11.96
CA LEU A 158 -3.18 -12.15 10.74
C LEU A 158 -3.61 -10.86 10.05
N TYR A 159 -2.66 -10.17 9.41
CA TYR A 159 -2.99 -9.02 8.58
C TYR A 159 -3.92 -9.40 7.44
N ARG A 160 -5.07 -8.75 7.40
CA ARG A 160 -6.10 -8.92 6.38
C ARG A 160 -6.09 -7.76 5.41
N PHE A 161 -6.31 -8.06 4.15
CA PHE A 161 -6.44 -7.05 3.10
C PHE A 161 -7.79 -6.35 3.23
N ALA A 162 -7.76 -5.02 3.28
CA ALA A 162 -8.96 -4.18 3.36
C ALA A 162 -9.30 -3.50 2.04
N GLY A 163 -8.32 -3.35 1.15
CA GLY A 163 -8.50 -2.70 -0.14
C GLY A 163 -7.27 -1.90 -0.58
N SER A 164 -7.47 -1.06 -1.60
CA SER A 164 -6.41 -0.21 -2.15
C SER A 164 -6.93 1.17 -2.48
N TRP A 165 -6.09 2.17 -2.27
CA TRP A 165 -6.28 3.51 -2.81
C TRP A 165 -5.43 3.68 -4.05
N PHE A 166 -6.02 4.29 -5.09
CA PHE A 166 -5.33 4.68 -6.32
C PHE A 166 -5.26 6.20 -6.38
N ILE A 167 -4.17 6.77 -5.84
CA ILE A 167 -4.01 8.21 -5.66
C ILE A 167 -3.32 8.79 -6.88
N SER A 168 -3.99 9.74 -7.55
CA SER A 168 -3.48 10.36 -8.76
C SER A 168 -2.94 11.77 -8.50
N PHE A 169 -1.72 12.02 -9.00
CA PHE A 169 -1.04 13.32 -8.98
C PHE A 169 -0.79 13.79 -10.42
N ASN A 170 -1.01 15.07 -10.67
CA ASN A 170 -0.83 15.72 -11.99
C ASN A 170 0.50 16.47 -12.05
#